data_5981b5f8961ddfe077fdd9d86934948e
#
_entry.id   5981b5f8961ddfe077fdd9d86934948e
#
_cell.length_a   1.000
_cell.length_b   1.000
_cell.length_c   1.000
_cell.angle_alpha   90.00
_cell.angle_beta   90.00
_cell.angle_gamma   90.00
#
_symmetry.space_group_name_H-M   'P 1'
#
loop_
_entity.id
_entity.type
_entity.pdbx_description
1 polymer ?
#
loop_
_entity_poly.entity_id
_entity_poly.type
_entity_poly.pdbx_seq_one_letter_code
_entity_poly.pdbx_strand_id
1 'polypeptide(L)'
;MKTEFAIWLVSYLIRRGPDTQENIINEWSKYINEDVEIHRNTFGNYRKKAEELFGTEISYNPGTKEYYIEDKDLITHNAMYRWLLQSVSASNVI
;
A
#
# COMPACT_ATOMS: atom_id res chain seq x y z
N MET A 1 1.25 -13.32 -2.74
CA MET A 1 0.13 -12.60 -2.10
C MET A 1 0.62 -11.48 -1.18
N LYS A 2 1.45 -11.81 -0.19
CA LYS A 2 1.96 -10.80 0.73
C LYS A 2 2.74 -9.69 0.04
N THR A 3 3.64 -10.05 -0.87
CA THR A 3 4.46 -9.08 -1.61
C THR A 3 3.60 -8.24 -2.54
N GLU A 4 2.65 -8.87 -3.22
CA GLU A 4 1.75 -8.16 -4.12
C GLU A 4 0.91 -7.13 -3.36
N PHE A 5 0.38 -7.49 -2.21
CA PHE A 5 -0.37 -6.54 -1.40
C PHE A 5 0.52 -5.40 -0.92
N ALA A 6 1.76 -5.70 -0.52
CA ALA A 6 2.69 -4.68 -0.05
C ALA A 6 2.99 -3.65 -1.14
N ILE A 7 3.23 -4.10 -2.37
CA ILE A 7 3.47 -3.20 -3.50
C ILE A 7 2.22 -2.38 -3.80
N TRP A 8 1.07 -3.04 -3.83
CA TRP A 8 -0.21 -2.37 -4.07
C TRP A 8 -0.48 -1.31 -3.00
N LEU A 9 -0.21 -1.62 -1.73
CA LEU A 9 -0.46 -0.71 -0.63
C LEU A 9 0.32 0.60 -0.79
N VAL A 10 1.60 0.50 -1.12
CA VAL A 10 2.42 1.69 -1.35
C VAL A 10 1.87 2.49 -2.53
N SER A 11 1.57 1.81 -3.62
CA SER A 11 0.97 2.46 -4.80
C SER A 11 -0.33 3.18 -4.44
N TYR A 12 -1.18 2.51 -3.68
CA TYR A 12 -2.46 3.06 -3.27
C TYR A 12 -2.29 4.32 -2.42
N LEU A 13 -1.42 4.27 -1.42
CA LEU A 13 -1.21 5.42 -0.53
C LEU A 13 -0.56 6.60 -1.24
N ILE A 14 0.27 6.33 -2.25
CA ILE A 14 0.87 7.40 -3.05
C ILE A 14 -0.20 8.07 -3.92
N ARG A 15 -1.02 7.28 -4.59
CA ARG A 15 -2.05 7.81 -5.52
C ARG A 15 -3.24 8.43 -4.79
N ARG A 16 -3.72 7.74 -3.78
CA ARG A 16 -4.95 8.14 -3.08
C ARG A 16 -4.67 9.11 -1.94
N GLY A 17 -3.53 8.95 -1.26
CA GLY A 17 -3.24 9.68 -0.03
C GLY A 17 -3.64 8.88 1.20
N PRO A 18 -3.70 9.53 2.37
CA PRO A 18 -4.03 8.85 3.63
C PRO A 18 -5.38 8.13 3.57
N ASP A 19 -5.45 6.94 4.17
CA ASP A 19 -6.69 6.20 4.24
C ASP A 19 -6.70 5.26 5.45
N THR A 20 -7.89 4.82 5.83
CA THR A 20 -8.09 3.92 6.96
C THR A 20 -7.83 2.47 6.56
N GLN A 21 -7.50 1.63 7.54
CA GLN A 21 -7.28 0.21 7.29
C GLN A 21 -8.51 -0.42 6.63
N GLU A 22 -9.70 -0.09 7.12
CA GLU A 22 -10.93 -0.64 6.57
C GLU A 22 -11.10 -0.32 5.09
N ASN A 23 -10.91 0.94 4.72
CA ASN A 23 -11.03 1.35 3.31
C ASN A 23 -9.93 0.75 2.45
N ILE A 24 -8.72 0.67 2.98
CA ILE A 24 -7.60 0.06 2.26
C ILE A 24 -7.92 -1.40 1.92
N ILE A 25 -8.42 -2.15 2.88
CA ILE A 25 -8.76 -3.56 2.67
C ILE A 25 -9.92 -3.69 1.67
N ASN A 26 -10.91 -2.81 1.76
CA ASN A 26 -12.02 -2.83 0.81
C ASN A 26 -11.55 -2.57 -0.62
N GLU A 27 -10.64 -1.59 -0.79
CA GLU A 27 -10.12 -1.29 -2.12
C GLU A 27 -9.22 -2.41 -2.65
N TRP A 28 -8.46 -3.04 -1.77
CA TRP A 28 -7.68 -4.21 -2.15
C TRP A 28 -8.58 -5.35 -2.62
N SER A 29 -9.67 -5.61 -1.89
CA SER A 29 -10.65 -6.63 -2.28
C SER A 29 -11.21 -6.37 -3.67
N LYS A 30 -11.50 -5.12 -3.98
CA LYS A 30 -11.97 -4.75 -5.31
C LYS A 30 -10.91 -4.98 -6.38
N TYR A 31 -9.66 -4.63 -6.05
CA TYR A 31 -8.57 -4.78 -6.99
C TYR A 31 -8.35 -6.24 -7.39
N ILE A 32 -8.39 -7.16 -6.43
CA ILE A 32 -8.21 -8.58 -6.72
C ILE A 32 -9.52 -9.29 -7.06
N ASN A 33 -10.65 -8.58 -6.96
CA ASN A 33 -11.98 -9.11 -7.24
C ASN A 33 -12.32 -10.32 -6.36
N GLU A 34 -11.98 -10.23 -5.08
CA GLU A 34 -12.27 -11.26 -4.08
C GLU A 34 -12.66 -10.61 -2.76
N ASP A 35 -13.55 -11.27 -2.01
CA ASP A 35 -13.85 -10.87 -0.64
C ASP A 35 -12.69 -11.30 0.25
N VAL A 36 -12.04 -10.32 0.87
CA VAL A 36 -10.86 -10.59 1.70
C VAL A 36 -11.07 -10.00 3.09
N GLU A 37 -10.81 -10.82 4.10
CA GLU A 37 -10.69 -10.35 5.47
C GLU A 37 -9.23 -10.40 5.87
N ILE A 38 -8.71 -9.27 6.32
CA ILE A 38 -7.34 -9.19 6.80
C ILE A 38 -7.38 -8.77 8.26
N HIS A 39 -6.91 -9.63 9.14
CA HIS A 39 -6.85 -9.32 10.56
C HIS A 39 -5.82 -8.22 10.82
N ARG A 40 -6.01 -7.50 11.94
CA ARG A 40 -5.13 -6.40 12.32
C ARG A 40 -3.65 -6.81 12.33
N ASN A 41 -3.35 -7.98 12.90
CA ASN A 41 -1.96 -8.44 12.97
C ASN A 41 -1.37 -8.72 11.59
N THR A 42 -2.18 -9.30 10.72
CA THR A 42 -1.77 -9.59 9.35
C THR A 42 -1.56 -8.30 8.55
N PHE A 43 -2.45 -7.33 8.73
CA PHE A 43 -2.29 -6.03 8.09
C PHE A 43 -0.98 -5.37 8.55
N GLY A 44 -0.67 -5.41 9.84
CA GLY A 44 0.57 -4.88 10.36
C GLY A 44 1.80 -5.53 9.75
N ASN A 45 1.76 -6.85 9.55
CA ASN A 45 2.86 -7.58 8.92
C ASN A 45 3.03 -7.18 7.45
N TYR A 46 1.93 -7.01 6.73
CA TYR A 46 1.96 -6.56 5.34
C TYR A 46 2.50 -5.14 5.23
N ARG A 47 2.11 -4.27 6.16
CA ARG A 47 2.60 -2.90 6.21
C ARG A 47 4.12 -2.88 6.42
N LYS A 48 4.62 -3.70 7.35
CA LYS A 48 6.06 -3.80 7.57
C LYS A 48 6.80 -4.29 6.35
N LYS A 49 6.22 -5.25 5.65
CA LYS A 49 6.80 -5.76 4.40
C LYS A 49 6.90 -4.66 3.35
N ALA A 50 5.86 -3.84 3.25
CA ALA A 50 5.86 -2.70 2.33
C ALA A 50 6.95 -1.70 2.71
N GLU A 51 7.10 -1.41 3.99
CA GLU A 51 8.15 -0.52 4.47
C GLU A 51 9.55 -1.03 4.11
N GLU A 52 9.78 -2.34 4.27
CA GLU A 52 11.05 -2.95 3.92
C GLU A 52 11.35 -2.88 2.42
N LEU A 53 10.33 -3.18 1.60
CA LEU A 53 10.50 -3.20 0.15
C LEU A 53 10.84 -1.82 -0.43
N PHE A 54 10.26 -0.77 0.14
CA PHE A 54 10.42 0.58 -0.40
C PHE A 54 11.32 1.48 0.45
N GLY A 55 11.87 0.95 1.54
CA GLY A 55 12.73 1.75 2.41
C GLY A 55 12.05 3.00 2.93
N THR A 56 10.77 2.90 3.26
CA THR A 56 9.96 4.03 3.72
C THR A 56 9.19 3.66 4.97
N GLU A 57 8.62 4.66 5.64
CA GLU A 57 7.72 4.43 6.75
C GLU A 57 6.29 4.67 6.34
N ILE A 58 5.42 3.75 6.73
CA ILE A 58 3.98 3.92 6.60
C ILE A 58 3.47 4.27 7.99
N SER A 59 3.19 5.54 8.20
CA SER A 59 2.82 6.08 9.50
C SER A 59 1.33 5.97 9.75
N TYR A 60 0.94 6.08 11.01
CA TYR A 60 -0.45 5.99 11.41
C TYR A 60 -0.85 7.24 12.20
N ASN A 61 -1.95 7.86 11.81
CA ASN A 61 -2.50 9.01 12.52
C ASN A 61 -3.66 8.55 13.40
N PRO A 62 -3.48 8.49 14.73
CA PRO A 62 -4.55 8.01 15.62
C PRO A 62 -5.78 8.93 15.64
N GLY A 63 -5.62 10.20 15.30
CA GLY A 63 -6.73 11.13 15.24
C GLY A 63 -7.71 10.83 14.14
N THR A 64 -7.21 10.50 12.96
CA THR A 64 -8.02 10.19 11.79
C THR A 64 -8.13 8.69 11.53
N LYS A 65 -7.31 7.90 12.21
CA LYS A 65 -7.18 6.44 12.01
C LYS A 65 -6.71 6.08 10.61
N GLU A 66 -5.94 6.98 10.00
CA GLU A 66 -5.45 6.78 8.64
C GLU A 66 -3.97 6.44 8.62
N TYR A 67 -3.59 5.59 7.67
CA TYR A 67 -2.20 5.32 7.35
C TYR A 67 -1.77 6.23 6.21
N TYR A 68 -0.50 6.61 6.20
CA TYR A 68 0.02 7.51 5.18
C TYR A 68 1.54 7.34 5.02
N ILE A 69 2.04 7.79 3.88
CA ILE A 69 3.48 7.80 3.59
C ILE A 69 3.94 9.25 3.65
N GLU A 70 4.88 9.54 4.57
CA GLU A 70 5.36 10.91 4.76
C GLU A 70 6.24 11.38 3.60
N ASP A 71 7.07 10.48 3.09
CA ASP A 71 8.10 10.85 2.13
C ASP A 71 7.87 10.16 0.78
N LYS A 72 6.83 10.59 0.10
CA LYS A 72 6.46 10.04 -1.21
C LYS A 72 7.54 10.26 -2.25
N ASP A 73 8.26 11.38 -2.14
CA ASP A 73 9.27 11.75 -3.13
C ASP A 73 10.43 10.76 -3.19
N LEU A 74 10.82 10.19 -2.06
CA LEU A 74 11.86 9.17 -2.03
C LEU A 74 11.49 7.97 -2.90
N ILE A 75 10.20 7.65 -2.94
CA ILE A 75 9.71 6.51 -3.72
C ILE A 75 9.52 6.91 -5.18
N THR A 76 8.84 8.03 -5.42
CA THR A 76 8.48 8.41 -6.78
C THR A 76 9.68 8.84 -7.62
N HIS A 77 10.76 9.28 -6.98
CA HIS A 77 11.99 9.69 -7.69
C HIS A 77 13.03 8.58 -7.78
N ASN A 78 12.74 7.40 -7.24
CA ASN A 78 13.64 6.26 -7.32
C ASN A 78 13.21 5.35 -8.48
N ALA A 79 14.11 5.13 -9.44
CA ALA A 79 13.79 4.37 -10.64
C ALA A 79 13.37 2.94 -10.33
N MET A 80 14.04 2.28 -9.37
CA MET A 80 13.69 0.91 -8.98
C MET A 80 12.30 0.85 -8.36
N TYR A 81 12.00 1.79 -7.47
CA TYR A 81 10.70 1.82 -6.79
C TYR A 81 9.58 2.12 -7.78
N ARG A 82 9.83 3.04 -8.73
CA ARG A 82 8.84 3.31 -9.79
C ARG A 82 8.57 2.07 -10.62
N TRP A 83 9.61 1.28 -10.89
CA TRP A 83 9.44 0.03 -11.63
C TRP A 83 8.57 -0.95 -10.86
N LEU A 84 8.79 -1.09 -9.54
CA LEU A 84 7.94 -1.94 -8.69
C LEU A 84 6.48 -1.48 -8.70
N LEU A 85 6.27 -0.18 -8.62
CA LEU A 85 4.91 0.38 -8.65
C LEU A 85 4.22 0.11 -9.98
N GLN A 86 4.96 0.16 -11.06
CA GLN A 86 4.42 -0.11 -12.39
C GLN A 86 3.94 -1.54 -12.54
N SER A 87 4.56 -2.49 -11.84
CA SER A 87 4.15 -3.87 -11.93
C SER A 87 2.70 -4.09 -11.44
N VAL A 88 2.27 -3.27 -10.49
CA VAL A 88 0.89 -3.29 -9.99
C VAL A 88 -0.01 -2.42 -10.87
N SER A 89 0.46 -1.22 -11.24
CA SER A 89 -0.31 -0.30 -12.06
C SER A 89 -0.65 -0.88 -13.43
N ALA A 90 0.28 -1.64 -14.01
CA ALA A 90 0.05 -2.27 -15.31
C ALA A 90 -1.13 -3.23 -15.26
N SER A 91 -1.36 -3.88 -14.13
CA SER A 91 -2.52 -4.78 -13.96
C SER A 91 -3.83 -4.03 -13.94
N ASN A 92 -3.81 -2.75 -13.60
CA ASN A 92 -5.00 -1.92 -13.48
C ASN A 92 -5.41 -1.23 -14.78
N VAL A 93 -4.51 -1.18 -15.74
CA VAL A 93 -4.75 -0.45 -16.99
C VAL A 93 -5.69 -1.21 -17.91
N ILE A 94 -5.85 -2.46 -17.66
CA ILE A 94 -6.74 -3.31 -18.45
C ILE A 94 -8.20 -3.17 -17.96
#